data_853a13fc0dc9963cd8c992dad358e902
#
_entry.id   853a13fc0dc9963cd8c992dad358e902
#
_cell.length_a   1.000
_cell.length_b   1.000
_cell.length_c   1.000
_cell.angle_alpha   90.00
_cell.angle_beta   90.00
_cell.angle_gamma   90.00
#
_symmetry.space_group_name_H-M   'P 1'
#
loop_
_entity.id
_entity.type
_entity.pdbx_description
1 polymer ?
#
loop_
_entity_poly.entity_id
_entity_poly.type
_entity_poly.pdbx_seq_one_letter_code
_entity_poly.pdbx_strand_id
1 'polypeptide(L)'
;MKRLVIDLGHGGHDPGAIGPNKTHESDIVLAIGKELNELLKGYELEVKFTRLSNVYLSLSERAKIANDFKADYFLSIHINSATDSSVRGVEVWQYSNKNDKLNKFSNCLCEDVSKIFNVRNRGVKLSQKLSVLKNTNMPAALIEVDFISNVNAEKDL
;
A
#
# COMPACT_ATOMS: atom_id res chain seq x y z
N MET A 1 22.64 -3.82 -4.43
CA MET A 1 21.49 -3.87 -3.49
C MET A 1 20.33 -3.15 -4.16
N LYS A 2 19.12 -3.70 -4.13
CA LYS A 2 17.93 -3.04 -4.68
C LYS A 2 17.37 -2.04 -3.69
N ARG A 3 16.86 -0.91 -4.22
CA ARG A 3 16.24 0.16 -3.43
C ARG A 3 14.72 0.09 -3.51
N LEU A 4 14.07 -0.01 -2.37
CA LEU A 4 12.61 -0.05 -2.25
C LEU A 4 12.13 1.15 -1.44
N VAL A 5 11.16 1.88 -1.97
CA VAL A 5 10.39 2.81 -1.14
C VAL A 5 9.05 2.17 -0.80
N ILE A 6 8.74 2.15 0.50
CA ILE A 6 7.42 1.77 1.02
C ILE A 6 6.73 3.06 1.46
N ASP A 7 5.63 3.36 0.81
CA ASP A 7 4.79 4.50 1.11
C ASP A 7 3.62 4.06 2.00
N LEU A 8 3.50 4.70 3.14
CA LEU A 8 2.41 4.45 4.08
C LEU A 8 1.34 5.53 3.89
N GLY A 9 0.20 5.13 3.33
CA GLY A 9 -0.89 6.03 2.99
C GLY A 9 -1.35 6.89 4.17
N HIS A 10 -1.90 8.08 3.88
CA HIS A 10 -2.48 8.99 4.87
C HIS A 10 -1.53 9.43 5.98
N GLY A 11 -2.07 9.88 7.13
CA GLY A 11 -1.28 10.27 8.31
C GLY A 11 -1.51 11.74 8.72
N GLY A 12 -1.18 12.08 9.98
CA GLY A 12 -1.41 13.39 10.55
C GLY A 12 -2.89 13.72 10.61
N HIS A 13 -3.29 14.80 9.95
CA HIS A 13 -4.70 15.24 9.86
C HIS A 13 -5.54 14.44 8.85
N ASP A 14 -4.92 13.58 8.04
CA ASP A 14 -5.60 12.72 7.08
C ASP A 14 -5.74 11.29 7.64
N PRO A 15 -6.90 10.92 8.17
CA PRO A 15 -7.12 9.59 8.75
C PRO A 15 -7.25 8.49 7.68
N GLY A 16 -7.43 8.84 6.40
CA GLY A 16 -7.89 7.90 5.38
C GLY A 16 -9.33 7.46 5.61
N ALA A 17 -9.67 6.27 5.16
CA ALA A 17 -10.96 5.67 5.45
C ALA A 17 -11.10 5.35 6.95
N ILE A 18 -12.34 5.41 7.45
CA ILE A 18 -12.67 5.14 8.86
C ILE A 18 -13.60 3.94 8.92
N GLY A 19 -13.19 2.94 9.68
CA GLY A 19 -13.97 1.72 9.89
C GLY A 19 -15.19 1.91 10.79
N PRO A 20 -16.10 0.92 10.83
CA PRO A 20 -17.29 0.93 11.67
C PRO A 20 -17.00 1.14 13.16
N ASN A 21 -15.90 0.61 13.67
CA ASN A 21 -15.45 0.79 15.05
C ASN A 21 -14.52 2.01 15.24
N LYS A 22 -14.52 2.95 14.28
CA LYS A 22 -13.75 4.19 14.26
C LYS A 22 -12.23 4.00 14.17
N THR A 23 -11.77 2.85 13.71
CA THR A 23 -10.37 2.63 13.39
C THR A 23 -10.00 3.43 12.14
N HIS A 24 -8.87 4.13 12.16
CA HIS A 24 -8.39 4.90 11.01
C HIS A 24 -7.47 4.06 10.13
N GLU A 25 -7.64 4.14 8.83
CA GLU A 25 -6.74 3.53 7.85
C GLU A 25 -5.28 3.92 8.10
N SER A 26 -5.03 5.21 8.38
CA SER A 26 -3.69 5.74 8.65
C SER A 26 -2.96 5.06 9.81
N ASP A 27 -3.69 4.60 10.83
CA ASP A 27 -3.13 3.93 12.00
C ASP A 27 -2.77 2.47 11.68
N ILE A 28 -3.66 1.76 10.96
CA ILE A 28 -3.41 0.40 10.49
C ILE A 28 -2.18 0.37 9.58
N VAL A 29 -2.16 1.24 8.57
CA VAL A 29 -1.05 1.32 7.60
C VAL A 29 0.26 1.65 8.31
N LEU A 30 0.24 2.53 9.32
CA LEU A 30 1.43 2.83 10.12
C LEU A 30 1.91 1.63 10.93
N ALA A 31 1.01 0.85 11.51
CA ALA A 31 1.35 -0.38 12.24
C ALA A 31 2.00 -1.40 11.30
N ILE A 32 1.39 -1.67 10.14
CA ILE A 32 1.96 -2.53 9.09
C ILE A 32 3.37 -2.06 8.70
N GLY A 33 3.55 -0.75 8.49
CA GLY A 33 4.84 -0.19 8.09
C GLY A 33 5.92 -0.37 9.16
N LYS A 34 5.58 -0.25 10.44
CA LYS A 34 6.54 -0.47 11.54
C LYS A 34 6.99 -1.93 11.61
N GLU A 35 6.07 -2.88 11.49
CA GLU A 35 6.40 -4.31 11.44
C GLU A 35 7.26 -4.65 10.21
N LEU A 36 6.91 -4.14 9.04
CA LEU A 36 7.71 -4.32 7.82
C LEU A 36 9.13 -3.73 7.97
N ASN A 37 9.26 -2.58 8.65
CA ASN A 37 10.58 -1.98 8.88
C ASN A 37 11.49 -2.89 9.71
N GLU A 38 10.95 -3.60 10.69
CA GLU A 38 11.73 -4.57 11.48
C GLU A 38 12.04 -5.84 10.66
N LEU A 39 11.04 -6.40 9.98
CA LEU A 39 11.19 -7.64 9.22
C LEU A 39 12.17 -7.51 8.05
N LEU A 40 12.19 -6.36 7.39
CA LEU A 40 13.03 -6.15 6.20
C LEU A 40 14.51 -5.91 6.51
N LYS A 41 14.89 -5.70 7.77
CA LYS A 41 16.31 -5.51 8.18
C LYS A 41 17.22 -6.71 7.85
N GLY A 42 16.65 -7.91 7.71
CA GLY A 42 17.41 -9.13 7.40
C GLY A 42 17.63 -9.38 5.91
N TYR A 43 17.15 -8.52 5.04
CA TYR A 43 17.21 -8.72 3.59
C TYR A 43 18.24 -7.81 2.92
N GLU A 44 18.81 -8.24 1.79
CA GLU A 44 19.70 -7.42 0.96
C GLU A 44 18.94 -6.35 0.15
N LEU A 45 18.20 -5.52 0.87
CA LEU A 45 17.40 -4.41 0.35
C LEU A 45 17.77 -3.11 1.07
N GLU A 46 17.88 -2.04 0.33
CA GLU A 46 17.92 -0.69 0.89
C GLU A 46 16.48 -0.15 0.91
N VAL A 47 15.85 -0.15 2.09
CA VAL A 47 14.45 0.22 2.24
C VAL A 47 14.31 1.60 2.85
N LYS A 48 13.45 2.43 2.26
CA LYS A 48 13.07 3.74 2.79
C LYS A 48 11.55 3.82 2.90
N PHE A 49 11.07 4.22 4.08
CA PHE A 49 9.66 4.50 4.30
C PHE A 49 9.38 6.00 4.08
N THR A 50 8.22 6.33 3.53
CA THR A 50 7.80 7.74 3.40
C THR A 50 7.55 8.37 4.77
N ARG A 51 7.00 7.59 5.71
CA ARG A 51 6.82 7.95 7.12
C ARG A 51 6.94 6.72 8.02
N LEU A 52 7.31 6.89 9.26
CA LEU A 52 7.24 5.87 10.34
C LEU A 52 6.65 6.48 11.63
N SER A 53 5.98 7.61 11.48
CA SER A 53 5.23 8.29 12.53
C SER A 53 3.92 8.84 12.00
N ASN A 54 3.06 9.33 12.88
CA ASN A 54 1.77 9.90 12.48
C ASN A 54 1.95 11.34 11.97
N VAL A 55 2.53 11.48 10.77
CA VAL A 55 2.72 12.77 10.07
C VAL A 55 2.00 12.73 8.73
N TYR A 56 1.52 13.88 8.29
CA TYR A 56 0.95 14.06 6.96
C TYR A 56 2.06 14.28 5.93
N LEU A 57 1.91 13.65 4.78
CA LEU A 57 2.69 13.91 3.57
C LEU A 57 1.73 14.05 2.39
N SER A 58 1.91 15.10 1.61
CA SER A 58 1.19 15.27 0.35
C SER A 58 1.56 14.18 -0.66
N LEU A 59 0.70 13.94 -1.64
CA LEU A 59 0.95 12.95 -2.70
C LEU A 59 2.23 13.27 -3.48
N SER A 60 2.54 14.56 -3.68
CA SER A 60 3.76 15.00 -4.35
C SER A 60 5.03 14.74 -3.53
N GLU A 61 4.98 14.93 -2.20
CA GLU A 61 6.10 14.64 -1.31
C GLU A 61 6.43 13.15 -1.29
N ARG A 62 5.40 12.27 -1.28
CA ARG A 62 5.58 10.81 -1.34
C ARG A 62 6.32 10.39 -2.61
N ALA A 63 5.87 10.87 -3.77
CA ALA A 63 6.54 10.62 -5.04
C ALA A 63 7.95 11.21 -5.08
N LYS A 64 8.15 12.43 -4.55
CA LYS A 64 9.46 13.07 -4.47
C LYS A 64 10.45 12.26 -3.63
N ILE A 65 10.04 11.74 -2.47
CA ILE A 65 10.87 10.88 -1.63
C ILE A 65 11.38 9.68 -2.42
N ALA A 66 10.52 9.02 -3.18
CA ALA A 66 10.90 7.86 -3.99
C ALA A 66 11.84 8.22 -5.15
N ASN A 67 11.56 9.32 -5.83
CA ASN A 67 12.35 9.79 -6.96
C ASN A 67 13.74 10.27 -6.51
N ASP A 68 13.85 11.04 -5.42
CA ASP A 68 15.11 11.51 -4.87
C ASP A 68 15.98 10.36 -4.34
N PHE A 69 15.34 9.35 -3.74
CA PHE A 69 16.02 8.13 -3.28
C PHE A 69 16.49 7.25 -4.45
N LYS A 70 16.03 7.54 -5.68
CA LYS A 70 16.30 6.74 -6.89
C LYS A 70 15.92 5.27 -6.67
N ALA A 71 14.72 5.05 -6.15
CA ALA A 71 14.22 3.73 -5.86
C ALA A 71 14.14 2.86 -7.12
N ASP A 72 14.42 1.57 -7.00
CA ASP A 72 14.18 0.59 -8.07
C ASP A 72 12.70 0.20 -8.13
N TYR A 73 12.00 0.26 -6.99
CA TYR A 73 10.57 -0.06 -6.84
C TYR A 73 9.91 0.84 -5.79
N PHE A 74 8.62 1.09 -5.99
CA PHE A 74 7.76 1.82 -5.06
C PHE A 74 6.53 0.98 -4.74
N LEU A 75 6.22 0.82 -3.45
CA LEU A 75 5.01 0.15 -2.97
C LEU A 75 4.27 1.07 -2.01
N SER A 76 3.06 1.49 -2.38
CA SER A 76 2.15 2.21 -1.48
C SER A 76 1.19 1.24 -0.81
N ILE A 77 0.98 1.39 0.49
CA ILE A 77 0.11 0.52 1.30
C ILE A 77 -1.10 1.33 1.76
N HIS A 78 -2.28 0.80 1.48
CA HIS A 78 -3.59 1.38 1.77
C HIS A 78 -4.58 0.31 2.25
N ILE A 79 -5.68 0.77 2.83
CA ILE A 79 -6.83 -0.05 3.18
C ILE A 79 -8.06 0.53 2.49
N ASN A 80 -8.69 -0.24 1.65
CA ASN A 80 -9.83 0.18 0.85
C ASN A 80 -11.09 0.46 1.68
N SER A 81 -12.07 1.08 1.05
CA SER A 81 -13.40 1.26 1.62
C SER A 81 -14.46 1.19 0.51
N ALA A 82 -15.62 0.66 0.84
CA ALA A 82 -16.75 0.57 -0.07
C ALA A 82 -18.06 0.96 0.64
N THR A 83 -19.02 1.44 -0.15
CA THR A 83 -20.39 1.73 0.36
C THR A 83 -21.09 0.45 0.83
N ASP A 84 -20.86 -0.67 0.10
CA ASP A 84 -21.32 -1.98 0.53
C ASP A 84 -20.34 -2.54 1.57
N SER A 85 -20.76 -2.60 2.83
CA SER A 85 -19.95 -3.11 3.95
C SER A 85 -19.69 -4.61 3.92
N SER A 86 -20.31 -5.36 3.00
CA SER A 86 -20.02 -6.79 2.82
C SER A 86 -18.76 -7.05 2.00
N VAL A 87 -18.24 -6.03 1.31
CA VAL A 87 -17.09 -6.17 0.42
C VAL A 87 -15.81 -6.43 1.21
N ARG A 88 -15.06 -7.44 0.76
CA ARG A 88 -13.72 -7.80 1.24
C ARG A 88 -12.81 -8.19 0.08
N GLY A 89 -11.52 -8.17 0.33
CA GLY A 89 -10.52 -8.72 -0.57
C GLY A 89 -9.38 -7.79 -0.91
N VAL A 90 -8.34 -8.36 -1.49
CA VAL A 90 -7.08 -7.69 -1.82
C VAL A 90 -7.11 -7.19 -3.26
N GLU A 91 -6.70 -5.95 -3.46
CA GLU A 91 -6.49 -5.36 -4.79
C GLU A 91 -5.07 -4.78 -4.88
N VAL A 92 -4.44 -4.88 -6.04
CA VAL A 92 -3.21 -4.12 -6.32
C VAL A 92 -3.41 -3.26 -7.56
N TRP A 93 -3.05 -1.99 -7.45
CA TRP A 93 -3.17 -1.01 -8.50
C TRP A 93 -1.82 -0.69 -9.12
N GLN A 94 -1.77 -0.57 -10.45
CA GLN A 94 -0.63 -0.13 -11.23
C GLN A 94 -1.03 0.99 -12.19
N TYR A 95 -0.06 1.80 -12.61
CA TYR A 95 -0.29 2.80 -13.66
C TYR A 95 -0.49 2.16 -15.03
N SER A 96 0.30 1.12 -15.35
CA SER A 96 0.23 0.37 -16.60
C SER A 96 0.70 -1.07 -16.40
N ASN A 97 0.39 -1.96 -17.34
CA ASN A 97 0.82 -3.36 -17.37
C ASN A 97 2.05 -3.63 -18.25
N LYS A 98 2.81 -2.60 -18.60
CA LYS A 98 3.95 -2.71 -19.53
C LYS A 98 5.24 -3.27 -18.87
N ASN A 99 5.24 -3.48 -17.57
CA ASN A 99 6.40 -4.01 -16.83
C ASN A 99 6.10 -5.40 -16.28
N ASP A 100 6.64 -6.44 -16.90
CA ASP A 100 6.37 -7.83 -16.55
C ASP A 100 6.84 -8.20 -15.13
N LYS A 101 7.95 -7.62 -14.67
CA LYS A 101 8.43 -7.88 -13.29
C LYS A 101 7.48 -7.29 -12.26
N LEU A 102 6.97 -6.08 -12.52
CA LEU A 102 5.97 -5.44 -11.67
C LEU A 102 4.65 -6.23 -11.71
N ASN A 103 4.21 -6.68 -12.88
CA ASN A 103 3.01 -7.49 -13.03
C ASN A 103 3.10 -8.79 -12.22
N LYS A 104 4.24 -9.49 -12.32
CA LYS A 104 4.49 -10.72 -11.54
C LYS A 104 4.47 -10.44 -10.04
N PHE A 105 5.18 -9.42 -9.59
CA PHE A 105 5.20 -9.01 -8.17
C PHE A 105 3.79 -8.69 -7.66
N SER A 106 3.02 -7.87 -8.38
CA SER A 106 1.68 -7.47 -7.97
C SER A 106 0.70 -8.63 -7.92
N ASN A 107 0.79 -9.59 -8.85
CA ASN A 107 -0.03 -10.80 -8.80
C ASN A 107 0.33 -11.68 -7.60
N CYS A 108 1.63 -11.91 -7.33
CA CYS A 108 2.07 -12.64 -6.15
C CYS A 108 1.59 -11.95 -4.87
N LEU A 109 1.72 -10.62 -4.78
CA LEU A 109 1.28 -9.86 -3.61
C LEU A 109 -0.24 -10.00 -3.37
N CYS A 110 -1.07 -9.89 -4.42
CA CYS A 110 -2.51 -10.16 -4.32
C CYS A 110 -2.79 -11.57 -3.83
N GLU A 111 -2.10 -12.56 -4.40
CA GLU A 111 -2.33 -13.97 -4.08
C GLU A 111 -1.93 -14.29 -2.65
N ASP A 112 -0.74 -13.88 -2.23
CA ASP A 112 -0.21 -14.23 -0.91
C ASP A 112 -1.00 -13.54 0.21
N VAL A 113 -1.28 -12.24 0.07
CA VAL A 113 -2.05 -11.50 1.06
C VAL A 113 -3.48 -12.01 1.14
N SER A 114 -4.14 -12.33 0.01
CA SER A 114 -5.49 -12.88 0.01
C SER A 114 -5.58 -14.26 0.69
N LYS A 115 -4.55 -15.09 0.56
CA LYS A 115 -4.45 -16.39 1.26
C LYS A 115 -4.27 -16.21 2.76
N ILE A 116 -3.39 -15.29 3.19
CA ILE A 116 -3.12 -15.02 4.61
C ILE A 116 -4.41 -14.59 5.33
N PHE A 117 -5.15 -13.65 4.76
CA PHE A 117 -6.41 -13.16 5.33
C PHE A 117 -7.62 -14.04 5.01
N ASN A 118 -7.46 -15.08 4.18
CA ASN A 118 -8.55 -15.92 3.68
C ASN A 118 -9.70 -15.09 3.07
N VAL A 119 -9.33 -14.14 2.22
CA VAL A 119 -10.27 -13.24 1.54
C VAL A 119 -10.11 -13.33 0.02
N ARG A 120 -11.04 -12.73 -0.72
CA ARG A 120 -11.03 -12.73 -2.17
C ARG A 120 -9.77 -12.05 -2.72
N ASN A 121 -9.05 -12.74 -3.61
CA ASN A 121 -8.09 -12.09 -4.52
C ASN A 121 -8.89 -11.37 -5.61
N ARG A 122 -8.88 -10.03 -5.58
CA ARG A 122 -9.60 -9.16 -6.53
C ARG A 122 -8.73 -8.76 -7.72
N GLY A 123 -7.46 -9.17 -7.68
CA GLY A 123 -6.51 -9.05 -8.78
C GLY A 123 -5.84 -7.70 -8.91
N VAL A 124 -5.03 -7.62 -9.96
CA VAL A 124 -4.31 -6.39 -10.33
C VAL A 124 -5.19 -5.54 -11.21
N LYS A 125 -5.25 -4.25 -10.92
CA LYS A 125 -6.03 -3.23 -11.62
C LYS A 125 -5.15 -2.11 -12.14
N LEU A 126 -5.63 -1.39 -13.13
CA LEU A 126 -4.91 -0.26 -13.73
C LEU A 126 -5.62 1.06 -13.43
N SER A 127 -4.86 2.07 -13.04
CA SER A 127 -5.37 3.42 -12.87
C SER A 127 -4.32 4.47 -13.21
N GLN A 128 -4.69 5.40 -14.08
CA GLN A 128 -3.88 6.58 -14.41
C GLN A 128 -4.21 7.79 -13.52
N LYS A 129 -5.13 7.61 -12.56
CA LYS A 129 -5.60 8.69 -11.67
C LYS A 129 -4.88 8.70 -10.32
N LEU A 130 -4.22 7.59 -9.93
CA LEU A 130 -3.50 7.51 -8.67
C LEU A 130 -2.18 8.29 -8.77
N SER A 131 -2.13 9.42 -8.08
CA SER A 131 -1.04 10.40 -8.17
C SER A 131 0.33 9.80 -7.84
N VAL A 132 0.41 8.99 -6.79
CA VAL A 132 1.68 8.35 -6.39
C VAL A 132 2.21 7.36 -7.42
N LEU A 133 1.32 6.71 -8.19
CA LEU A 133 1.72 5.81 -9.28
C LEU A 133 2.09 6.57 -10.55
N LYS A 134 1.45 7.72 -10.78
CA LYS A 134 1.70 8.56 -11.97
C LYS A 134 3.00 9.33 -11.86
N ASN A 135 3.34 9.82 -10.67
CA ASN A 135 4.43 10.79 -10.46
C ASN A 135 5.73 10.14 -9.96
N THR A 136 5.77 8.84 -9.78
CA THR A 136 6.99 8.07 -9.49
C THR A 136 7.67 7.62 -10.79
N ASN A 137 9.00 7.66 -10.81
CA ASN A 137 9.81 7.40 -12.00
C ASN A 137 10.23 5.92 -12.15
N MET A 138 9.84 5.08 -11.21
CA MET A 138 10.18 3.65 -11.15
C MET A 138 8.91 2.80 -11.24
N PRO A 139 9.01 1.49 -11.45
CA PRO A 139 7.90 0.56 -11.28
C PRO A 139 7.22 0.74 -9.93
N ALA A 140 5.92 1.07 -9.95
CA ALA A 140 5.15 1.45 -8.78
C ALA A 140 3.83 0.67 -8.69
N ALA A 141 3.52 0.16 -7.50
CA ALA A 141 2.26 -0.48 -7.16
C ALA A 141 1.65 0.12 -5.90
N LEU A 142 0.33 0.04 -5.80
CA LEU A 142 -0.42 0.38 -4.60
C LEU A 142 -1.28 -0.83 -4.23
N ILE A 143 -1.09 -1.35 -3.02
CA ILE A 143 -1.93 -2.42 -2.48
C ILE A 143 -3.04 -1.86 -1.61
N GLU A 144 -4.25 -2.35 -1.83
CA GLU A 144 -5.41 -2.27 -0.93
C GLU A 144 -5.53 -3.62 -0.22
N VAL A 145 -5.13 -3.67 1.04
CA VAL A 145 -4.97 -4.93 1.78
C VAL A 145 -6.31 -5.63 2.04
N ASP A 146 -7.35 -4.86 2.38
CA ASP A 146 -8.74 -5.30 2.51
C ASP A 146 -9.65 -4.04 2.56
N PHE A 147 -10.89 -4.17 2.96
CA PHE A 147 -11.87 -3.07 3.03
C PHE A 147 -12.22 -2.76 4.48
N ILE A 148 -11.70 -1.64 5.01
CA ILE A 148 -11.95 -1.22 6.40
C ILE A 148 -13.44 -0.98 6.71
N SER A 149 -14.26 -0.72 5.68
CA SER A 149 -15.73 -0.60 5.80
C SER A 149 -16.43 -1.89 6.23
N ASN A 150 -15.75 -3.04 6.14
CA ASN A 150 -16.25 -4.32 6.62
C ASN A 150 -15.81 -4.54 8.07
N VAL A 151 -16.76 -4.84 8.97
CA VAL A 151 -16.51 -4.99 10.40
C VAL A 151 -15.53 -6.15 10.73
N ASN A 152 -15.54 -7.22 9.93
CA ASN A 152 -14.62 -8.32 10.12
C ASN A 152 -13.22 -7.99 9.58
N ALA A 153 -13.14 -7.30 8.43
CA ALA A 153 -11.88 -6.79 7.92
C ALA A 153 -11.20 -5.83 8.91
N GLU A 154 -11.97 -4.89 9.50
CA GLU A 154 -11.45 -3.95 10.51
C GLU A 154 -10.88 -4.65 11.75
N LYS A 155 -11.39 -5.84 12.10
CA LYS A 155 -10.88 -6.64 13.22
C LYS A 155 -9.66 -7.48 12.86
N ASP A 156 -9.56 -7.90 11.59
CA ASP A 156 -8.47 -8.74 11.09
C ASP A 156 -7.22 -7.92 10.75
N LEU A 157 -7.40 -6.62 10.48
CA LEU A 157 -6.36 -5.65 10.14
C LEU A 157 -5.69 -5.05 11.39
#